data_c5dd3dc91b1904603ff91268063c3644
#
_entry.id   c5dd3dc91b1904603ff91268063c3644
#
_cell.length_a   1.000
_cell.length_b   1.000
_cell.length_c   1.000
_cell.angle_alpha   90.00
_cell.angle_beta   90.00
_cell.angle_gamma   90.00
#
_symmetry.space_group_name_H-M   'P 1'
#
loop_
_entity.id
_entity.type
_entity.pdbx_description
1 polymer ?
#
loop_
_entity_poly.entity_id
_entity_poly.type
_entity_poly.pdbx_seq_one_letter_code
_entity_poly.pdbx_strand_id
1 'polypeptide(L)'
;MKRDISLLDGVTLSGTRLTNEGYLISEAFAVRTGIQLYTGDEVDPTGVLGLKDKPVVRVYRSEEEVRSTDSLRSFSHAPVTVGHPIGGVTADSWKALAVGEVSTEAVWDGNKIKLPLIIKDKAAVNTIQSGTRELSAGYLCQLDATPGETPDGQPYDARQTNIRINHLAIVPHGRAGAECRIGDAGNWGNDASIEKEAQPVATKPVVIGDQVANVAVDDADKITKFIADLRSTHQAAVDANQAAMAAKDAEIATLKAAQLSDADLDARVAQRADPV
;
A
#
# COMPACT_ATOMS: atom_id res chain seq x y z
N MET A 1 7.40 51.10 15.89
CA MET A 1 6.09 50.75 16.38
C MET A 1 5.83 49.32 15.99
N LYS A 2 5.98 48.35 16.91
CA LYS A 2 5.67 46.92 16.62
C LYS A 2 4.17 46.74 16.89
N ARG A 3 3.44 46.19 15.97
CA ARG A 3 2.04 45.91 16.09
C ARG A 3 1.87 44.39 16.16
N ASP A 4 1.41 43.89 17.29
CA ASP A 4 1.03 42.50 17.40
C ASP A 4 -0.28 42.30 16.59
N ILE A 5 -0.17 41.55 15.50
CA ILE A 5 -1.31 41.12 14.70
C ILE A 5 -1.64 39.69 15.14
N SER A 6 -2.77 39.52 15.80
CA SER A 6 -3.33 38.17 15.99
C SER A 6 -3.97 37.74 14.69
N LEU A 7 -3.28 36.89 13.95
CA LEU A 7 -3.89 36.16 12.83
C LEU A 7 -4.57 34.94 13.43
N LEU A 8 -5.88 34.94 13.40
CA LEU A 8 -6.66 33.74 13.61
C LEU A 8 -6.47 32.84 12.39
N ASP A 9 -5.43 32.04 12.42
CA ASP A 9 -5.34 30.91 11.49
C ASP A 9 -6.48 29.95 11.84
N GLY A 10 -7.38 29.78 10.89
CA GLY A 10 -8.56 28.99 11.08
C GLY A 10 -8.20 27.58 11.52
N VAL A 11 -8.93 27.12 12.52
CA VAL A 11 -9.00 25.76 13.03
C VAL A 11 -7.64 25.11 13.31
N THR A 12 -7.20 25.30 14.53
CA THR A 12 -6.14 24.48 15.14
C THR A 12 -6.69 23.06 15.28
N LEU A 13 -6.38 22.22 14.31
CA LEU A 13 -6.45 20.78 14.52
C LEU A 13 -5.40 20.49 15.60
N SER A 14 -5.78 19.84 16.68
CA SER A 14 -4.84 19.50 17.72
C SER A 14 -3.68 18.75 17.07
N GLY A 15 -2.46 19.27 17.24
CA GLY A 15 -1.25 18.67 16.71
C GLY A 15 -0.95 18.84 15.22
N THR A 16 -1.81 19.45 14.41
CA THR A 16 -1.55 19.64 12.96
C THR A 16 -1.47 21.12 12.59
N ARG A 17 -0.43 21.51 11.83
CA ARG A 17 -0.23 22.89 11.38
C ARG A 17 0.49 22.96 10.03
N LEU A 18 0.28 24.05 9.31
CA LEU A 18 1.11 24.42 8.16
C LEU A 18 2.21 25.41 8.62
N THR A 19 3.42 25.24 8.08
CA THR A 19 4.47 26.26 8.20
C THR A 19 4.26 27.37 7.19
N ASN A 20 4.98 28.49 7.34
CA ASN A 20 4.94 29.59 6.36
C ASN A 20 5.38 29.15 4.96
N GLU A 21 6.25 28.13 4.87
CA GLU A 21 6.72 27.53 3.62
C GLU A 21 5.70 26.55 3.01
N GLY A 22 4.60 26.27 3.71
CA GLY A 22 3.54 25.36 3.27
C GLY A 22 3.77 23.88 3.61
N TYR A 23 4.71 23.55 4.51
CA TYR A 23 4.89 22.20 5.00
C TYR A 23 3.81 21.85 6.03
N LEU A 24 3.33 20.62 5.98
CA LEU A 24 2.41 20.09 6.98
C LEU A 24 3.19 19.39 8.10
N ILE A 25 3.04 19.85 9.33
CA ILE A 25 3.54 19.17 10.52
C ILE A 25 2.35 18.62 11.27
N SER A 26 2.39 17.33 11.63
CA SER A 26 1.30 16.69 12.35
C SER A 26 1.80 15.58 13.26
N GLU A 27 1.01 15.26 14.27
CA GLU A 27 1.07 13.97 14.93
C GLU A 27 0.22 12.96 14.17
N ALA A 28 0.61 11.69 14.21
CA ALA A 28 -0.08 10.62 13.53
C ALA A 28 -0.04 9.32 14.34
N PHE A 29 -1.07 8.49 14.20
CA PHE A 29 -1.00 7.09 14.58
C PHE A 29 -0.62 6.27 13.35
N ALA A 30 0.43 5.45 13.46
CA ALA A 30 1.00 4.77 12.30
C ALA A 30 0.85 3.25 12.32
N VAL A 31 0.90 2.63 13.49
CA VAL A 31 0.88 1.18 13.65
C VAL A 31 0.06 0.82 14.88
N ARG A 32 -0.74 -0.22 14.79
CA ARG A 32 -1.43 -0.83 15.93
C ARG A 32 -0.98 -2.26 16.16
N THR A 33 -1.20 -2.76 17.36
CA THR A 33 -1.06 -4.19 17.72
C THR A 33 -2.26 -5.02 17.28
N GLY A 34 -2.22 -6.31 17.54
CA GLY A 34 -3.29 -7.24 17.25
C GLY A 34 -3.15 -7.95 15.92
N ILE A 35 -4.21 -8.60 15.49
CA ILE A 35 -4.22 -9.39 14.27
C ILE A 35 -4.35 -8.49 13.05
N GLN A 36 -3.49 -8.75 12.05
CA GLN A 36 -3.53 -8.18 10.72
C GLN A 36 -3.86 -9.29 9.73
N LEU A 37 -4.66 -8.96 8.70
CA LEU A 37 -5.06 -9.91 7.67
C LEU A 37 -4.21 -9.73 6.42
N TYR A 38 -3.72 -10.84 5.89
CA TYR A 38 -2.92 -10.94 4.68
C TYR A 38 -3.43 -12.06 3.79
N THR A 39 -3.06 -12.05 2.51
CA THR A 39 -3.16 -13.25 1.68
C THR A 39 -1.96 -14.16 1.95
N GLY A 40 -2.11 -15.46 1.67
CA GLY A 40 -1.00 -16.41 1.81
C GLY A 40 0.17 -16.03 0.91
N ASP A 41 -0.12 -15.58 -0.31
CA ASP A 41 0.89 -15.15 -1.29
C ASP A 41 1.69 -13.91 -0.84
N GLU A 42 1.07 -12.98 -0.08
CA GLU A 42 1.80 -11.83 0.51
C GLU A 42 2.82 -12.25 1.56
N VAL A 43 2.47 -13.21 2.41
CA VAL A 43 3.29 -13.57 3.58
C VAL A 43 4.21 -14.76 3.32
N ASP A 44 3.91 -15.57 2.32
CA ASP A 44 4.69 -16.76 1.95
C ASP A 44 4.71 -16.96 0.42
N PRO A 45 5.27 -16.01 -0.36
CA PRO A 45 5.24 -16.08 -1.83
C PRO A 45 5.99 -17.32 -2.37
N THR A 46 6.92 -17.87 -1.61
CA THR A 46 7.68 -19.06 -1.99
C THR A 46 7.08 -20.39 -1.54
N GLY A 47 6.08 -20.35 -0.64
CA GLY A 47 5.42 -21.54 -0.08
C GLY A 47 6.24 -22.27 1.00
N VAL A 48 7.38 -21.72 1.43
CA VAL A 48 8.27 -22.36 2.41
C VAL A 48 7.63 -22.47 3.80
N LEU A 49 6.75 -21.56 4.16
CA LEU A 49 6.06 -21.55 5.44
C LEU A 49 4.74 -22.35 5.42
N GLY A 50 4.32 -22.85 4.25
CA GLY A 50 3.05 -23.59 4.10
C GLY A 50 1.81 -22.72 4.21
N LEU A 51 1.95 -21.41 4.05
CA LEU A 51 0.84 -20.44 4.14
C LEU A 51 0.36 -19.94 2.78
N LYS A 52 1.12 -20.16 1.71
CA LYS A 52 0.91 -19.58 0.38
C LYS A 52 -0.52 -19.73 -0.14
N ASP A 53 -1.09 -20.92 -0.03
CA ASP A 53 -2.40 -21.24 -0.59
C ASP A 53 -3.58 -20.83 0.31
N LYS A 54 -3.30 -20.25 1.48
CA LYS A 54 -4.37 -19.76 2.36
C LYS A 54 -4.94 -18.46 1.80
N PRO A 55 -6.26 -18.36 1.59
CA PRO A 55 -6.89 -17.13 1.10
C PRO A 55 -6.74 -15.98 2.11
N VAL A 56 -6.73 -16.29 3.40
CA VAL A 56 -6.53 -15.33 4.49
C VAL A 56 -5.60 -15.93 5.53
N VAL A 57 -4.55 -15.21 5.88
CA VAL A 57 -3.61 -15.52 6.95
C VAL A 57 -3.75 -14.46 8.04
N ARG A 58 -4.05 -14.90 9.25
CA ARG A 58 -4.12 -14.02 10.43
C ARG A 58 -2.73 -13.92 11.03
N VAL A 59 -2.14 -12.75 10.92
CA VAL A 59 -0.78 -12.49 11.40
C VAL A 59 -0.83 -11.63 12.64
N TYR A 60 -0.37 -12.17 13.75
CA TYR A 60 -0.33 -11.46 15.02
C TYR A 60 0.87 -10.55 15.14
N ARG A 61 0.63 -9.30 15.51
CA ARG A 61 1.61 -8.30 15.86
C ARG A 61 1.49 -7.99 17.34
N SER A 62 2.39 -8.53 18.14
CA SER A 62 2.33 -8.39 19.59
C SER A 62 2.70 -6.99 20.06
N GLU A 63 2.22 -6.61 21.24
CA GLU A 63 2.61 -5.36 21.89
C GLU A 63 4.10 -5.33 22.19
N GLU A 64 4.66 -6.43 22.68
CA GLU A 64 6.07 -6.58 22.98
C GLU A 64 6.94 -6.25 21.77
N GLU A 65 6.60 -6.78 20.60
CA GLU A 65 7.34 -6.54 19.36
C GLU A 65 7.25 -5.10 18.89
N VAL A 66 6.02 -4.54 18.89
CA VAL A 66 5.80 -3.14 18.45
C VAL A 66 6.51 -2.15 19.38
N ARG A 67 6.54 -2.41 20.70
CA ARG A 67 7.19 -1.57 21.70
C ARG A 67 8.69 -1.81 21.84
N SER A 68 9.22 -2.81 21.17
CA SER A 68 10.66 -3.08 21.24
C SER A 68 11.46 -1.83 20.86
N THR A 69 12.58 -1.60 21.55
CA THR A 69 13.45 -0.43 21.31
C THR A 69 13.85 -0.33 19.83
N ASP A 70 14.11 -1.45 19.22
CA ASP A 70 14.54 -1.52 17.83
C ASP A 70 13.41 -1.19 16.84
N SER A 71 12.18 -1.67 17.12
CA SER A 71 11.01 -1.32 16.35
C SER A 71 10.74 0.19 16.43
N LEU A 72 10.68 0.75 17.64
CA LEU A 72 10.48 2.20 17.86
C LEU A 72 11.57 3.05 17.19
N ARG A 73 12.84 2.67 17.33
CA ARG A 73 13.96 3.38 16.68
C ARG A 73 13.89 3.35 15.17
N SER A 74 13.35 2.29 14.58
CA SER A 74 13.25 2.17 13.13
C SER A 74 12.29 3.19 12.49
N PHE A 75 11.40 3.81 13.26
CA PHE A 75 10.57 4.92 12.78
C PHE A 75 11.35 6.22 12.61
N SER A 76 12.44 6.39 13.36
CA SER A 76 13.21 7.64 13.34
C SER A 76 13.70 7.96 11.93
N HIS A 77 13.29 9.11 11.41
CA HIS A 77 13.60 9.59 10.05
C HIS A 77 13.11 8.67 8.91
N ALA A 78 12.18 7.75 9.19
CA ALA A 78 11.57 6.97 8.13
C ALA A 78 10.90 7.88 7.09
N PRO A 79 11.14 7.68 5.79
CA PRO A 79 10.51 8.49 4.76
C PRO A 79 9.00 8.28 4.73
N VAL A 80 8.26 9.34 4.43
CA VAL A 80 6.83 9.29 4.13
C VAL A 80 6.65 9.31 2.62
N THR A 81 5.78 8.42 2.09
CA THR A 81 5.50 8.28 0.65
C THR A 81 4.00 8.42 0.37
N VAL A 82 3.61 8.60 -0.87
CA VAL A 82 2.22 8.46 -1.33
C VAL A 82 2.09 7.07 -1.95
N GLY A 83 1.31 6.19 -1.32
CA GLY A 83 1.27 4.77 -1.64
C GLY A 83 2.53 4.00 -1.25
N HIS A 84 2.48 2.66 -1.36
CA HIS A 84 3.62 1.79 -1.11
C HIS A 84 4.48 1.64 -2.36
N PRO A 85 5.77 2.07 -2.34
CA PRO A 85 6.67 1.83 -3.46
C PRO A 85 7.08 0.35 -3.51
N ILE A 86 7.14 -0.21 -4.72
CA ILE A 86 7.67 -1.55 -4.96
C ILE A 86 9.14 -1.60 -4.54
N GLY A 87 9.49 -2.57 -3.69
CA GLY A 87 10.86 -2.72 -3.17
C GLY A 87 11.23 -1.77 -2.03
N GLY A 88 10.27 -0.96 -1.54
CA GLY A 88 10.50 -0.02 -0.44
C GLY A 88 11.26 1.24 -0.87
N VAL A 89 11.72 2.01 0.11
CA VAL A 89 12.52 3.22 -0.09
C VAL A 89 13.97 2.93 0.27
N THR A 90 14.89 3.31 -0.64
CA THR A 90 16.34 3.20 -0.46
C THR A 90 17.00 4.56 -0.68
N ALA A 91 18.29 4.67 -0.38
CA ALA A 91 19.05 5.89 -0.66
C ALA A 91 18.99 6.31 -2.14
N ASP A 92 18.93 5.32 -3.06
CA ASP A 92 18.86 5.60 -4.49
C ASP A 92 17.48 6.08 -4.94
N SER A 93 16.42 5.61 -4.28
CA SER A 93 15.03 5.93 -4.65
C SER A 93 14.40 7.05 -3.80
N TRP A 94 14.99 7.38 -2.65
CA TRP A 94 14.43 8.32 -1.68
C TRP A 94 14.00 9.66 -2.31
N LYS A 95 14.87 10.25 -3.11
CA LYS A 95 14.62 11.57 -3.73
C LYS A 95 13.38 11.62 -4.62
N ALA A 96 13.05 10.49 -5.23
CA ALA A 96 11.90 10.39 -6.14
C ALA A 96 10.59 10.00 -5.40
N LEU A 97 10.69 9.35 -4.25
CA LEU A 97 9.57 8.71 -3.58
C LEU A 97 9.12 9.42 -2.30
N ALA A 98 10.07 10.04 -1.57
CA ALA A 98 9.77 10.64 -0.28
C ALA A 98 9.09 12.00 -0.46
N VAL A 99 7.95 12.18 0.20
CA VAL A 99 7.19 13.44 0.27
C VAL A 99 7.32 14.12 1.63
N GLY A 100 7.95 13.43 2.58
CA GLY A 100 8.16 13.88 3.95
C GLY A 100 8.94 12.85 4.74
N GLU A 101 8.97 13.03 6.04
CA GLU A 101 9.68 12.14 6.96
C GLU A 101 9.03 12.10 8.35
N VAL A 102 9.25 11.01 9.07
CA VAL A 102 8.94 10.87 10.48
C VAL A 102 10.01 11.60 11.28
N SER A 103 9.63 12.22 12.39
CA SER A 103 10.59 12.80 13.35
C SER A 103 11.29 11.71 14.16
N THR A 104 12.10 12.11 15.14
CA THR A 104 12.91 11.19 15.96
C THR A 104 12.13 10.43 17.03
N GLU A 105 10.94 10.90 17.39
CA GLU A 105 10.18 10.39 18.52
C GLU A 105 8.95 9.61 18.08
N ALA A 106 9.05 8.28 18.12
CA ALA A 106 7.90 7.40 18.08
C ALA A 106 7.60 6.90 19.50
N VAL A 107 6.37 7.08 19.96
CA VAL A 107 5.97 6.72 21.32
C VAL A 107 4.80 5.74 21.29
N TRP A 108 4.77 4.90 22.31
CA TRP A 108 3.64 4.01 22.52
C TRP A 108 2.49 4.78 23.17
N ASP A 109 1.29 4.64 22.59
CA ASP A 109 0.07 5.27 23.09
C ASP A 109 -1.10 4.26 23.01
N GLY A 110 -1.45 3.70 24.15
CA GLY A 110 -2.50 2.68 24.27
C GLY A 110 -2.16 1.36 23.56
N ASN A 111 -2.61 1.19 22.35
CA ASN A 111 -2.35 0.02 21.49
C ASN A 111 -1.72 0.40 20.15
N LYS A 112 -1.22 1.63 20.02
CA LYS A 112 -0.72 2.23 18.78
C LYS A 112 0.63 2.89 18.97
N ILE A 113 1.31 3.10 17.87
CA ILE A 113 2.47 3.98 17.79
C ILE A 113 2.00 5.36 17.36
N LYS A 114 2.24 6.35 18.22
CA LYS A 114 2.07 7.78 17.95
C LYS A 114 3.42 8.38 17.58
N LEU A 115 3.45 9.19 16.52
CA LEU A 115 4.69 9.82 16.04
C LEU A 115 4.41 11.18 15.39
N PRO A 116 5.34 12.14 15.52
CA PRO A 116 5.31 13.37 14.75
C PRO A 116 5.93 13.14 13.36
N LEU A 117 5.38 13.81 12.36
CA LEU A 117 5.87 13.78 10.98
C LEU A 117 5.78 15.15 10.32
N ILE A 118 6.55 15.32 9.25
CA ILE A 118 6.51 16.49 8.39
C ILE A 118 6.31 16.05 6.93
N ILE A 119 5.35 16.66 6.26
CA ILE A 119 5.13 16.50 4.81
C ILE A 119 5.60 17.77 4.12
N LYS A 120 6.54 17.63 3.19
CA LYS A 120 7.24 18.75 2.53
C LYS A 120 6.78 18.96 1.08
N ASP A 121 6.22 17.92 0.46
CA ASP A 121 5.69 17.99 -0.90
C ASP A 121 4.30 18.61 -0.94
N LYS A 122 4.10 19.62 -1.80
CA LYS A 122 2.84 20.35 -1.90
C LYS A 122 1.68 19.49 -2.40
N ALA A 123 1.94 18.55 -3.32
CA ALA A 123 0.89 17.69 -3.85
C ALA A 123 0.41 16.71 -2.76
N ALA A 124 1.34 16.15 -1.98
CA ALA A 124 1.01 15.29 -0.85
C ALA A 124 0.24 16.06 0.26
N VAL A 125 0.63 17.31 0.56
CA VAL A 125 -0.14 18.16 1.48
C VAL A 125 -1.58 18.35 1.00
N ASN A 126 -1.78 18.66 -0.29
CA ASN A 126 -3.11 18.81 -0.85
C ASN A 126 -3.92 17.50 -0.79
N THR A 127 -3.29 16.36 -1.05
CA THR A 127 -3.91 15.03 -0.94
C THR A 127 -4.41 14.75 0.48
N ILE A 128 -3.60 15.08 1.50
CA ILE A 128 -3.97 14.96 2.91
C ILE A 128 -5.14 15.89 3.24
N GLN A 129 -5.07 17.15 2.81
CA GLN A 129 -6.15 18.13 3.03
C GLN A 129 -7.45 17.76 2.33
N SER A 130 -7.38 17.01 1.22
CA SER A 130 -8.54 16.48 0.51
C SER A 130 -9.16 15.23 1.16
N GLY A 131 -8.57 14.73 2.26
CA GLY A 131 -9.12 13.64 3.05
C GLY A 131 -8.37 12.31 3.00
N THR A 132 -7.37 12.13 2.13
CA THR A 132 -6.53 10.93 2.12
C THR A 132 -5.47 11.05 3.22
N ARG A 133 -5.74 10.46 4.39
CA ARG A 133 -4.94 10.67 5.60
C ARG A 133 -4.51 9.39 6.30
N GLU A 134 -5.04 8.24 5.90
CA GLU A 134 -4.67 6.98 6.53
C GLU A 134 -3.22 6.65 6.23
N LEU A 135 -2.57 6.03 7.21
CA LEU A 135 -1.19 5.61 7.13
C LEU A 135 -1.08 4.08 7.11
N SER A 136 -0.17 3.61 6.29
CA SER A 136 0.23 2.22 6.25
C SER A 136 1.74 2.11 6.35
N ALA A 137 2.23 1.35 7.32
CA ALA A 137 3.66 1.14 7.47
C ALA A 137 4.17 0.09 6.47
N GLY A 138 5.22 0.44 5.72
CA GLY A 138 6.03 -0.52 4.96
C GLY A 138 7.24 -0.90 5.82
N TYR A 139 7.44 -2.20 6.05
CA TYR A 139 8.45 -2.71 6.98
C TYR A 139 8.97 -4.09 6.57
N LEU A 140 10.10 -4.44 7.09
CA LEU A 140 10.62 -5.79 7.10
C LEU A 140 10.36 -6.42 8.46
N CYS A 141 10.05 -7.70 8.48
CA CYS A 141 9.93 -8.49 9.70
C CYS A 141 10.31 -9.94 9.42
N GLN A 142 10.50 -10.69 10.48
CA GLN A 142 10.54 -12.15 10.42
C GLN A 142 9.13 -12.66 10.72
N LEU A 143 8.71 -13.70 10.01
CA LEU A 143 7.43 -14.35 10.22
C LEU A 143 7.64 -15.71 10.85
N ASP A 144 7.10 -15.90 12.06
CA ASP A 144 7.02 -17.19 12.72
C ASP A 144 5.64 -17.80 12.39
N ALA A 145 5.64 -18.83 11.55
CA ALA A 145 4.43 -19.50 11.05
C ALA A 145 3.86 -20.54 12.06
N THR A 146 4.24 -20.45 13.32
CA THR A 146 3.66 -21.26 14.38
C THR A 146 2.29 -20.68 14.77
N PRO A 147 1.18 -21.41 14.55
CA PRO A 147 -0.15 -20.96 14.99
C PRO A 147 -0.23 -20.83 16.51
N GLY A 148 -1.07 -19.90 16.97
CA GLY A 148 -1.27 -19.67 18.40
C GLY A 148 -2.51 -18.82 18.67
N GLU A 149 -2.58 -18.32 19.89
CA GLU A 149 -3.65 -17.43 20.33
C GLU A 149 -3.04 -16.16 20.95
N THR A 150 -3.71 -15.05 20.71
CA THR A 150 -3.38 -13.76 21.35
C THR A 150 -3.72 -13.80 22.84
N PRO A 151 -3.24 -12.86 23.66
CA PRO A 151 -3.60 -12.81 25.11
C PRO A 151 -5.10 -12.73 25.39
N ASP A 152 -5.89 -12.22 24.44
CA ASP A 152 -7.35 -12.14 24.50
C ASP A 152 -8.08 -13.33 23.81
N GLY A 153 -7.33 -14.41 23.48
CA GLY A 153 -7.86 -15.67 22.98
C GLY A 153 -8.22 -15.69 21.50
N GLN A 154 -7.77 -14.72 20.69
CA GLN A 154 -8.00 -14.74 19.25
C GLN A 154 -6.96 -15.64 18.57
N PRO A 155 -7.37 -16.60 17.72
CA PRO A 155 -6.43 -17.47 17.03
C PRO A 155 -5.71 -16.72 15.90
N TYR A 156 -4.40 -17.00 15.75
CA TYR A 156 -3.59 -16.52 14.64
C TYR A 156 -2.85 -17.67 13.94
N ASP A 157 -2.47 -17.45 12.69
CA ASP A 157 -1.77 -18.43 11.86
C ASP A 157 -0.23 -18.24 11.90
N ALA A 158 0.21 -17.01 12.15
CA ALA A 158 1.61 -16.62 12.23
C ALA A 158 1.76 -15.36 13.11
N ARG A 159 2.99 -15.07 13.55
CA ARG A 159 3.33 -13.83 14.27
C ARG A 159 4.52 -13.12 13.64
N GLN A 160 4.49 -11.79 13.70
CA GLN A 160 5.60 -10.94 13.28
C GLN A 160 6.58 -10.77 14.41
N THR A 161 7.88 -10.82 14.08
CA THR A 161 8.99 -10.52 14.98
C THR A 161 10.04 -9.70 14.23
N ASN A 162 10.89 -9.03 14.96
CA ASN A 162 12.00 -8.23 14.41
C ASN A 162 11.52 -7.17 13.40
N ILE A 163 10.47 -6.43 13.74
CA ILE A 163 9.88 -5.40 12.89
C ILE A 163 10.85 -4.24 12.71
N ARG A 164 11.10 -3.84 11.44
CA ARG A 164 11.94 -2.71 11.06
C ARG A 164 11.24 -1.90 10.00
N ILE A 165 10.84 -0.69 10.35
CA ILE A 165 10.13 0.23 9.45
C ILE A 165 11.08 0.70 8.34
N ASN A 166 10.59 0.68 7.12
CA ASN A 166 11.27 1.23 5.95
C ASN A 166 10.67 2.58 5.53
N HIS A 167 9.33 2.69 5.53
CA HIS A 167 8.61 3.91 5.17
C HIS A 167 7.21 3.93 5.78
N LEU A 168 6.58 5.11 5.81
CA LEU A 168 5.15 5.28 6.02
C LEU A 168 4.48 5.72 4.73
N ALA A 169 3.46 5.01 4.28
CA ALA A 169 2.69 5.35 3.09
C ALA A 169 1.39 6.06 3.48
N ILE A 170 1.11 7.20 2.84
CA ILE A 170 -0.21 7.84 2.83
C ILE A 170 -1.06 7.06 1.84
N VAL A 171 -2.17 6.50 2.30
CA VAL A 171 -3.04 5.61 1.51
C VAL A 171 -4.51 5.98 1.67
N PRO A 172 -5.38 5.67 0.70
CA PRO A 172 -6.82 5.85 0.86
C PRO A 172 -7.38 4.99 1.99
N HIS A 173 -6.89 3.74 2.13
CA HIS A 173 -7.28 2.80 3.18
C HIS A 173 -6.05 2.04 3.67
N GLY A 174 -5.74 2.18 4.96
CA GLY A 174 -4.62 1.52 5.62
C GLY A 174 -5.04 0.21 6.28
N ARG A 175 -4.17 -0.83 6.20
CA ARG A 175 -4.44 -2.13 6.85
C ARG A 175 -4.60 -2.03 8.37
N ALA A 176 -3.97 -1.06 9.00
CA ALA A 176 -4.11 -0.81 10.43
C ALA A 176 -5.45 -0.15 10.82
N GLY A 177 -6.28 0.20 9.83
CA GLY A 177 -7.59 0.82 10.01
C GLY A 177 -7.55 2.34 10.07
N ALA A 178 -8.73 2.95 9.97
CA ALA A 178 -8.91 4.40 9.90
C ALA A 178 -8.37 5.18 11.12
N GLU A 179 -8.07 4.49 12.21
CA GLU A 179 -7.44 5.08 13.39
C GLU A 179 -5.93 5.37 13.22
N CYS A 180 -5.27 4.70 12.25
CA CYS A 180 -3.87 4.95 11.91
C CYS A 180 -3.81 5.99 10.79
N ARG A 181 -3.80 7.26 11.19
CA ARG A 181 -3.88 8.40 10.26
C ARG A 181 -3.15 9.64 10.73
N ILE A 182 -2.94 10.56 9.82
CA ILE A 182 -2.41 11.90 10.07
C ILE A 182 -3.50 12.77 10.70
N GLY A 183 -3.17 13.44 11.80
CA GLY A 183 -4.10 14.20 12.62
C GLY A 183 -4.98 13.29 13.48
N ASP A 184 -5.59 13.86 14.52
CA ASP A 184 -6.50 13.13 15.37
C ASP A 184 -7.88 12.91 14.72
N ALA A 185 -8.66 12.03 15.31
CA ALA A 185 -9.94 11.57 14.81
C ALA A 185 -11.04 12.65 14.71
N GLY A 186 -10.81 13.87 15.19
CA GLY A 186 -11.78 14.93 15.27
C GLY A 186 -11.38 16.17 14.49
N ASN A 187 -12.22 16.60 13.59
CA ASN A 187 -12.28 17.95 13.00
C ASN A 187 -11.17 18.39 12.04
N TRP A 188 -11.13 17.78 10.87
CA TRP A 188 -10.68 18.46 9.68
C TRP A 188 -11.90 19.08 8.99
N GLY A 189 -12.11 20.37 9.24
CA GLY A 189 -13.03 21.23 8.51
C GLY A 189 -14.44 20.71 8.25
N ASN A 190 -15.38 21.36 8.90
CA ASN A 190 -16.81 21.38 8.64
C ASN A 190 -17.57 20.06 8.66
N ASP A 191 -18.45 20.09 9.57
CA ASP A 191 -19.57 19.26 9.94
C ASP A 191 -19.26 18.24 11.04
N ALA A 192 -19.49 18.75 12.28
CA ALA A 192 -19.95 17.92 13.37
C ALA A 192 -21.30 17.30 13.01
N SER A 193 -21.31 16.36 12.07
CA SER A 193 -22.30 15.32 12.12
C SER A 193 -21.87 14.43 13.28
N ILE A 194 -22.61 14.51 14.36
CA ILE A 194 -22.60 13.57 15.47
C ILE A 194 -22.61 12.18 14.83
N GLU A 195 -21.44 11.54 14.73
CA GLU A 195 -21.39 10.11 14.49
C GLU A 195 -22.09 9.49 15.69
N LYS A 196 -23.37 9.13 15.52
CA LYS A 196 -23.98 8.08 16.32
C LYS A 196 -22.95 6.98 16.42
N GLU A 197 -22.61 6.54 17.63
CA GLU A 197 -21.90 5.29 17.86
C GLU A 197 -22.48 4.25 16.90
N ALA A 198 -21.74 3.99 15.83
CA ALA A 198 -22.09 2.93 14.91
C ALA A 198 -21.95 1.66 15.73
N GLN A 199 -23.06 0.98 15.96
CA GLN A 199 -23.02 -0.37 16.55
C GLN A 199 -22.01 -1.17 15.72
N PRO A 200 -21.16 -2.00 16.34
CA PRO A 200 -20.16 -2.74 15.62
C PRO A 200 -20.84 -3.60 14.55
N VAL A 201 -20.69 -3.17 13.29
CA VAL A 201 -21.18 -3.92 12.15
C VAL A 201 -20.33 -5.19 12.09
N ALA A 202 -20.97 -6.35 12.15
CA ALA A 202 -20.28 -7.60 11.96
C ALA A 202 -19.59 -7.59 10.59
N THR A 203 -18.28 -7.83 10.55
CA THR A 203 -17.48 -7.82 9.34
C THR A 203 -16.98 -9.21 8.99
N LYS A 204 -16.74 -9.43 7.70
CA LYS A 204 -16.15 -10.65 7.15
C LYS A 204 -14.95 -10.25 6.28
N PRO A 205 -13.81 -10.96 6.37
CA PRO A 205 -12.68 -10.70 5.50
C PRO A 205 -13.00 -11.10 4.05
N VAL A 206 -12.68 -10.21 3.11
CA VAL A 206 -12.80 -10.44 1.65
C VAL A 206 -11.46 -10.11 1.02
N VAL A 207 -11.01 -10.99 0.11
CA VAL A 207 -9.77 -10.81 -0.66
C VAL A 207 -10.05 -9.95 -1.90
N ILE A 208 -9.40 -8.80 -1.98
CA ILE A 208 -9.51 -7.84 -3.09
C ILE A 208 -8.11 -7.65 -3.70
N GLY A 209 -7.86 -8.30 -4.84
CA GLY A 209 -6.53 -8.33 -5.42
C GLY A 209 -5.56 -9.12 -4.54
N ASP A 210 -4.52 -8.45 -4.09
CA ASP A 210 -3.47 -8.92 -3.17
C ASP A 210 -3.70 -8.50 -1.70
N GLN A 211 -4.86 -7.89 -1.40
CA GLN A 211 -5.17 -7.39 -0.07
C GLN A 211 -6.39 -8.07 0.53
N VAL A 212 -6.44 -8.08 1.86
CA VAL A 212 -7.62 -8.52 2.62
C VAL A 212 -8.29 -7.31 3.25
N ALA A 213 -9.57 -7.10 2.96
CA ALA A 213 -10.40 -6.06 3.56
C ALA A 213 -11.51 -6.67 4.43
N ASN A 214 -11.76 -6.07 5.60
CA ASN A 214 -12.94 -6.40 6.39
C ASN A 214 -14.13 -5.59 5.85
N VAL A 215 -15.14 -6.27 5.34
CA VAL A 215 -16.38 -5.66 4.82
C VAL A 215 -17.60 -6.12 5.63
N ALA A 216 -18.65 -5.31 5.64
CA ALA A 216 -19.89 -5.69 6.30
C ALA A 216 -20.38 -7.06 5.80
N VAL A 217 -20.87 -7.90 6.70
CA VAL A 217 -21.29 -9.28 6.36
C VAL A 217 -22.30 -9.30 5.22
N ASP A 218 -23.25 -8.35 5.21
CA ASP A 218 -24.30 -8.26 4.19
C ASP A 218 -23.76 -7.92 2.79
N ASP A 219 -22.59 -7.30 2.70
CA ASP A 219 -21.96 -6.88 1.44
C ASP A 219 -20.85 -7.82 0.99
N ALA A 220 -20.32 -8.66 1.88
CA ALA A 220 -19.16 -9.52 1.61
C ALA A 220 -19.40 -10.46 0.41
N ASP A 221 -20.57 -11.07 0.32
CA ASP A 221 -20.89 -12.01 -0.75
C ASP A 221 -21.10 -11.29 -2.10
N LYS A 222 -21.67 -10.07 -2.09
CA LYS A 222 -21.82 -9.23 -3.29
C LYS A 222 -20.45 -8.80 -3.81
N ILE A 223 -19.58 -8.35 -2.91
CA ILE A 223 -18.21 -7.93 -3.26
C ILE A 223 -17.40 -9.10 -3.78
N THR A 224 -17.48 -10.26 -3.12
CA THR A 224 -16.80 -11.49 -3.56
C THR A 224 -17.23 -11.90 -4.98
N LYS A 225 -18.53 -11.86 -5.24
CA LYS A 225 -19.06 -12.15 -6.57
C LYS A 225 -18.59 -11.14 -7.61
N PHE A 226 -18.64 -9.86 -7.30
CA PHE A 226 -18.17 -8.80 -8.20
C PHE A 226 -16.67 -8.97 -8.56
N ILE A 227 -15.85 -9.31 -7.58
CA ILE A 227 -14.41 -9.59 -7.79
C ILE A 227 -14.23 -10.82 -8.68
N ALA A 228 -15.02 -11.89 -8.49
CA ALA A 228 -14.95 -13.09 -9.33
C ALA A 228 -15.32 -12.77 -10.78
N ASP A 229 -16.36 -11.97 -11.00
CA ASP A 229 -16.79 -11.53 -12.32
C ASP A 229 -15.73 -10.66 -13.01
N LEU A 230 -15.08 -9.74 -12.28
CA LEU A 230 -13.98 -8.94 -12.78
C LEU A 230 -12.77 -9.79 -13.17
N ARG A 231 -12.40 -10.76 -12.35
CA ARG A 231 -11.28 -11.68 -12.65
C ARG A 231 -11.57 -12.51 -13.90
N SER A 232 -12.79 -13.02 -14.03
CA SER A 232 -13.21 -13.77 -15.21
C SER A 232 -13.13 -12.90 -16.47
N THR A 233 -13.62 -11.67 -16.42
CA THR A 233 -13.57 -10.72 -17.54
C THR A 233 -12.12 -10.37 -17.90
N HIS A 234 -11.27 -10.15 -16.90
CA HIS A 234 -9.86 -9.86 -17.11
C HIS A 234 -9.14 -11.06 -17.74
N GLN A 235 -9.37 -12.27 -17.24
CA GLN A 235 -8.77 -13.49 -17.81
C GLN A 235 -9.19 -13.69 -19.28
N ALA A 236 -10.47 -13.49 -19.60
CA ALA A 236 -10.94 -13.57 -20.98
C ALA A 236 -10.26 -12.55 -21.90
N ALA A 237 -9.99 -11.33 -21.39
CA ALA A 237 -9.26 -10.31 -22.14
C ALA A 237 -7.78 -10.70 -22.34
N VAL A 238 -7.14 -11.27 -21.32
CA VAL A 238 -5.76 -11.79 -21.42
C VAL A 238 -5.67 -12.91 -22.45
N ASP A 239 -6.58 -13.87 -22.40
CA ASP A 239 -6.62 -15.01 -23.34
C ASP A 239 -6.85 -14.53 -24.79
N ALA A 240 -7.74 -13.56 -24.98
CA ALA A 240 -7.97 -12.95 -26.29
C ALA A 240 -6.74 -12.22 -26.83
N ASN A 241 -6.03 -11.49 -25.97
CA ASN A 241 -4.78 -10.82 -26.35
C ASN A 241 -3.67 -11.83 -26.70
N GLN A 242 -3.54 -12.91 -25.94
CA GLN A 242 -2.57 -13.97 -26.24
C GLN A 242 -2.87 -14.64 -27.59
N ALA A 243 -4.15 -14.94 -27.88
CA ALA A 243 -4.56 -15.48 -29.17
C ALA A 243 -4.25 -14.50 -30.32
N ALA A 244 -4.51 -13.20 -30.13
CA ALA A 244 -4.20 -12.17 -31.11
C ALA A 244 -2.67 -12.03 -31.35
N MET A 245 -1.86 -12.13 -30.30
CA MET A 245 -0.40 -12.13 -30.43
C MET A 245 0.10 -13.36 -31.20
N ALA A 246 -0.40 -14.54 -30.85
CA ALA A 246 -0.04 -15.77 -31.56
C ALA A 246 -0.41 -15.72 -33.06
N ALA A 247 -1.56 -15.14 -33.41
CA ALA A 247 -1.96 -14.93 -34.78
C ALA A 247 -1.00 -13.96 -35.53
N LYS A 248 -0.58 -12.87 -34.87
CA LYS A 248 0.39 -11.95 -35.45
C LYS A 248 1.78 -12.56 -35.62
N ASP A 249 2.21 -13.40 -34.68
CA ASP A 249 3.48 -14.10 -34.78
C ASP A 249 3.48 -15.10 -35.96
N ALA A 250 2.37 -15.79 -36.19
CA ALA A 250 2.19 -16.67 -37.34
C ALA A 250 2.20 -15.87 -38.68
N GLU A 251 1.57 -14.70 -38.70
CA GLU A 251 1.61 -13.80 -39.86
C GLU A 251 3.03 -13.30 -40.14
N ILE A 252 3.76 -12.88 -39.09
CA ILE A 252 5.18 -12.46 -39.18
C ILE A 252 6.04 -13.61 -39.71
N ALA A 253 5.84 -14.83 -39.23
CA ALA A 253 6.57 -16.01 -39.71
C ALA A 253 6.30 -16.27 -41.20
N THR A 254 5.04 -16.14 -41.63
CA THR A 254 4.64 -16.31 -43.04
C THR A 254 5.26 -15.23 -43.93
N LEU A 255 5.24 -13.96 -43.49
CA LEU A 255 5.86 -12.84 -44.21
C LEU A 255 7.39 -12.99 -44.31
N LYS A 256 8.04 -13.44 -43.25
CA LYS A 256 9.48 -13.71 -43.27
C LYS A 256 9.85 -14.84 -44.21
N ALA A 257 9.02 -15.91 -44.27
CA ALA A 257 9.23 -17.01 -45.18
C ALA A 257 8.99 -16.63 -46.66
N ALA A 258 8.13 -15.65 -46.89
CA ALA A 258 7.87 -15.11 -48.24
C ALA A 258 8.91 -14.05 -48.67
N GLN A 259 9.75 -13.58 -47.76
CA GLN A 259 10.81 -12.61 -48.07
C GLN A 259 11.88 -13.31 -48.93
N LEU A 260 12.13 -12.78 -50.13
CA LEU A 260 13.22 -13.24 -50.97
C LEU A 260 14.57 -13.09 -50.25
N SER A 261 15.37 -14.15 -50.26
CA SER A 261 16.73 -14.06 -49.78
C SER A 261 17.58 -13.09 -50.63
N ASP A 262 18.64 -12.48 -50.08
CA ASP A 262 19.56 -11.63 -50.86
C ASP A 262 20.12 -12.40 -52.06
N ALA A 263 20.33 -13.69 -51.97
CA ALA A 263 20.76 -14.56 -53.06
C ALA A 263 19.70 -14.68 -54.18
N ASP A 264 18.39 -14.73 -53.85
CA ASP A 264 17.32 -14.74 -54.83
C ASP A 264 17.16 -13.39 -55.53
N LEU A 265 17.40 -12.29 -54.78
CA LEU A 265 17.41 -10.95 -55.36
C LEU A 265 18.58 -10.76 -56.32
N ASP A 266 19.78 -11.19 -55.95
CA ASP A 266 20.95 -11.16 -56.80
C ASP A 266 20.78 -12.00 -58.08
N ALA A 267 20.23 -13.22 -57.96
CA ALA A 267 19.91 -14.05 -59.09
C ALA A 267 18.91 -13.41 -60.09
N ARG A 268 17.86 -12.74 -59.56
CA ARG A 268 16.89 -11.98 -60.36
C ARG A 268 17.51 -10.74 -61.04
N VAL A 269 18.40 -10.08 -60.36
CA VAL A 269 19.15 -8.94 -60.94
C VAL A 269 20.06 -9.44 -62.05
N ALA A 270 20.79 -10.54 -61.87
CA ALA A 270 21.67 -11.14 -62.89
C ALA A 270 20.87 -11.58 -64.10
N GLN A 271 19.70 -12.23 -63.95
CA GLN A 271 18.81 -12.60 -65.08
C GLN A 271 18.29 -11.40 -65.88
N ARG A 272 18.14 -10.22 -65.27
CA ARG A 272 17.73 -9.01 -65.99
C ARG A 272 18.89 -8.25 -66.62
N ALA A 273 20.11 -8.52 -66.25
CA ALA A 273 21.31 -7.89 -66.78
C ALA A 273 21.91 -8.59 -67.99
N ASP A 274 21.43 -9.81 -68.36
CA ASP A 274 21.84 -10.48 -69.58
C ASP A 274 21.17 -9.83 -70.81
N PRO A 275 21.90 -9.08 -71.66
CA PRO A 275 21.34 -8.53 -72.88
C PRO A 275 21.21 -9.65 -73.91
N VAL A 276 20.06 -9.71 -74.56
CA VAL A 276 19.80 -10.56 -75.76
C VAL A 276 20.71 -10.16 -76.89
#